data_06b8d613e7ebcbb1bc8bbdc043b40c65
#
_entry.id   06b8d613e7ebcbb1bc8bbdc043b40c65
#
_cell.length_a   1.000
_cell.length_b   1.000
_cell.length_c   1.000
_cell.angle_alpha   90.00
_cell.angle_beta   90.00
_cell.angle_gamma   90.00
#
_symmetry.space_group_name_H-M   'P 1'
#
loop_
_entity.id
_entity.type
_entity.pdbx_description
1 polymer ?
#
loop_
_entity_poly.entity_id
_entity_poly.type
_entity_poly.pdbx_seq_one_letter_code
_entity_poly.pdbx_strand_id
1 'polypeptide(L)'
;MRILLVLLLGWAAFNAEAQKPNILFILADDMSYPYLGVYGNRNVSTPNIDRIAKQGMTFTQAYCSSPSCTPSRASILTGKYPHTLGEGVNLTGRLMSNIPTYVKLLLAEGYDVAFDRKGWGPGDFTKGGYAENPAGRQQVFDKFLKEVPDEKPFFFWFGSNDPHRMFPFARGRMSGIDPDKIKVPAFLPDVAEVRSDIADYFFEINRFDRDIGDLLKQLEASGRLANTIIVVASDNGMPFPHAKANLYDYGTRIPLIIADFGSRIPKNTRHDSFVNLIDLTPTFLDLAGVRNQPVMHGKSLMPVLSGASKEHRQEVFLERERHCLAREAMNKQAGYPMRAIRTRDYLYIQNMRPNRMPGGDAAIAGTPSVYGDVDGGPTKAFIVDNRLDPMVKPFFELGFGLRPAEELYVIKDDPYNIHNKIGDPALAQVREQLRSRLEQWMKETNDPRSGGGGDVLDEYPSTTRAW
;
A
#
# COMPACT_ATOMS: atom_id res chain seq x y z
N MET A 1 -74.19 0.73 32.16
CA MET A 1 -73.32 -0.24 31.57
C MET A 1 -72.51 0.46 30.48
N ARG A 2 -71.30 0.92 30.85
CA ARG A 2 -70.35 1.65 29.89
C ARG A 2 -69.36 0.65 29.41
N ILE A 3 -69.36 0.36 28.12
CA ILE A 3 -68.38 -0.50 27.43
C ILE A 3 -67.16 0.34 27.14
N LEU A 4 -66.01 -0.01 27.76
CA LEU A 4 -64.72 0.59 27.51
C LEU A 4 -64.08 -0.15 26.31
N LEU A 5 -63.96 0.53 25.17
CA LEU A 5 -63.27 0.03 23.99
C LEU A 5 -61.77 0.31 24.16
N VAL A 6 -60.97 -0.70 24.46
CA VAL A 6 -59.51 -0.61 24.51
C VAL A 6 -58.95 -0.81 23.09
N LEU A 7 -58.52 0.24 22.43
CA LEU A 7 -57.77 0.21 21.18
C LEU A 7 -56.33 -0.22 21.48
N LEU A 8 -56.00 -1.46 21.21
CA LEU A 8 -54.62 -1.97 21.12
C LEU A 8 -53.96 -1.45 19.83
N LEU A 9 -53.22 -0.34 19.94
CA LEU A 9 -52.28 0.12 18.95
C LEU A 9 -51.05 -0.82 18.97
N GLY A 10 -51.04 -1.80 18.13
CA GLY A 10 -49.85 -2.64 17.87
C GLY A 10 -48.75 -1.79 17.28
N TRP A 11 -47.72 -1.50 18.08
CA TRP A 11 -46.45 -0.98 17.59
C TRP A 11 -45.76 -2.11 16.80
N ALA A 12 -45.91 -2.13 15.50
CA ALA A 12 -45.01 -2.82 14.62
C ALA A 12 -43.69 -2.04 14.65
N ALA A 13 -42.77 -2.42 15.54
CA ALA A 13 -41.38 -1.99 15.43
C ALA A 13 -40.83 -2.59 14.12
N PHE A 14 -40.88 -1.83 13.05
CA PHE A 14 -40.05 -2.08 11.90
C PHE A 14 -38.59 -2.00 12.41
N ASN A 15 -37.98 -3.14 12.67
CA ASN A 15 -36.55 -3.25 12.71
C ASN A 15 -36.06 -2.92 11.28
N ALA A 16 -35.89 -1.65 10.98
CA ALA A 16 -35.15 -1.25 9.81
C ALA A 16 -33.73 -1.77 10.02
N GLU A 17 -33.41 -2.90 9.41
CA GLU A 17 -32.04 -3.40 9.34
C GLU A 17 -31.20 -2.24 8.79
N ALA A 18 -30.19 -1.81 9.56
CA ALA A 18 -29.40 -0.65 9.16
C ALA A 18 -28.81 -0.92 7.78
N GLN A 19 -29.09 -0.05 6.83
CA GLN A 19 -28.63 -0.20 5.46
C GLN A 19 -27.11 -0.40 5.42
N LYS A 20 -26.66 -1.49 4.79
CA LYS A 20 -25.22 -1.76 4.61
C LYS A 20 -24.53 -0.57 3.92
N PRO A 21 -23.36 -0.13 4.39
CA PRO A 21 -22.68 1.00 3.79
C PRO A 21 -22.13 0.65 2.40
N ASN A 22 -22.12 1.60 1.51
CA ASN A 22 -21.26 1.56 0.33
C ASN A 22 -19.81 1.74 0.76
N ILE A 23 -18.89 1.20 -0.01
CA ILE A 23 -17.45 1.34 0.23
C ILE A 23 -16.79 1.87 -1.05
N LEU A 24 -16.18 3.04 -0.98
CA LEU A 24 -15.34 3.58 -2.04
C LEU A 24 -13.88 3.48 -1.58
N PHE A 25 -13.16 2.51 -2.15
CA PHE A 25 -11.73 2.29 -1.90
C PHE A 25 -10.90 2.97 -2.98
N ILE A 26 -10.13 3.99 -2.60
CA ILE A 26 -9.30 4.81 -3.46
C ILE A 26 -7.84 4.48 -3.16
N LEU A 27 -7.15 3.89 -4.14
CA LEU A 27 -5.77 3.42 -3.98
C LEU A 27 -4.85 4.16 -4.96
N ALA A 28 -3.92 4.95 -4.42
CA ALA A 28 -2.82 5.52 -5.18
C ALA A 28 -1.81 4.43 -5.55
N ASP A 29 -1.00 4.70 -6.57
CA ASP A 29 0.08 3.85 -7.04
C ASP A 29 1.42 4.55 -6.74
N ASP A 30 2.21 4.01 -5.80
CA ASP A 30 3.54 4.54 -5.43
C ASP A 30 3.54 5.86 -4.61
N MET A 31 2.73 5.99 -3.57
CA MET A 31 2.70 7.20 -2.75
C MET A 31 3.17 6.96 -1.31
N SER A 32 4.30 7.59 -0.91
CA SER A 32 4.79 7.54 0.46
C SER A 32 3.99 8.43 1.42
N TYR A 33 3.93 8.02 2.67
CA TYR A 33 3.20 8.65 3.77
C TYR A 33 3.29 10.19 3.84
N PRO A 34 4.50 10.87 3.78
CA PRO A 34 4.54 12.28 4.17
C PRO A 34 4.02 13.23 3.07
N TYR A 35 3.58 12.73 1.93
CA TYR A 35 3.34 13.56 0.76
C TYR A 35 1.87 13.95 0.53
N LEU A 36 1.11 14.17 1.62
CA LEU A 36 -0.22 14.76 1.58
C LEU A 36 -0.32 15.98 2.50
N GLY A 37 -1.23 16.93 2.19
CA GLY A 37 -1.50 18.11 3.00
C GLY A 37 -1.87 17.75 4.45
N VAL A 38 -2.72 16.76 4.65
CA VAL A 38 -3.16 16.26 5.96
C VAL A 38 -2.00 15.76 6.82
N TYR A 39 -0.88 15.33 6.25
CA TYR A 39 0.35 14.95 6.95
C TYR A 39 1.36 16.09 7.09
N GLY A 40 1.01 17.31 6.63
CA GLY A 40 1.81 18.53 6.81
C GLY A 40 2.71 18.89 5.62
N ASN A 41 2.62 18.21 4.49
CA ASN A 41 3.35 18.60 3.29
C ASN A 41 2.73 19.86 2.68
N ARG A 42 3.56 20.90 2.46
CA ARG A 42 3.11 22.18 1.91
C ARG A 42 3.45 22.36 0.43
N ASN A 43 4.14 21.40 -0.17
CA ASN A 43 4.52 21.45 -1.59
C ASN A 43 3.49 20.75 -2.50
N VAL A 44 2.50 20.07 -1.90
CA VAL A 44 1.38 19.45 -2.60
C VAL A 44 0.09 20.17 -2.24
N SER A 45 -0.88 20.15 -3.16
CA SER A 45 -2.23 20.68 -2.94
C SER A 45 -3.23 19.52 -2.99
N THR A 46 -3.72 19.09 -1.82
CA THR A 46 -4.62 17.94 -1.69
C THR A 46 -5.93 18.26 -0.97
N PRO A 47 -6.68 19.31 -1.42
CA PRO A 47 -7.87 19.80 -0.71
C PRO A 47 -9.00 18.78 -0.62
N ASN A 48 -9.14 17.87 -1.62
CA ASN A 48 -10.19 16.86 -1.63
C ASN A 48 -9.87 15.73 -0.63
N ILE A 49 -8.61 15.28 -0.57
CA ILE A 49 -8.13 14.31 0.43
C ILE A 49 -8.24 14.93 1.83
N ASP A 50 -7.86 16.19 2.00
CA ASP A 50 -7.96 16.91 3.28
C ASP A 50 -9.43 17.05 3.73
N ARG A 51 -10.37 17.22 2.77
CA ARG A 51 -11.81 17.19 3.04
C ARG A 51 -12.27 15.82 3.55
N ILE A 52 -11.83 14.73 2.91
CA ILE A 52 -12.13 13.36 3.37
C ILE A 52 -11.58 13.15 4.78
N ALA A 53 -10.33 13.52 5.04
CA ALA A 53 -9.69 13.37 6.34
C ALA A 53 -10.45 14.04 7.49
N LYS A 54 -11.06 15.20 7.24
CA LYS A 54 -11.93 15.90 8.23
C LYS A 54 -13.21 15.13 8.56
N GLN A 55 -13.63 14.18 7.75
CA GLN A 55 -14.84 13.37 7.97
C GLN A 55 -14.54 11.99 8.57
N GLY A 56 -13.30 11.74 8.99
CA GLY A 56 -12.94 10.43 9.52
C GLY A 56 -11.64 10.42 10.31
N MET A 57 -10.91 9.32 10.19
CA MET A 57 -9.68 9.01 10.91
C MET A 57 -8.50 8.94 9.95
N THR A 58 -7.42 9.63 10.31
CA THR A 58 -6.13 9.63 9.59
C THR A 58 -5.13 8.80 10.37
N PHE A 59 -4.58 7.76 9.76
CA PHE A 59 -3.57 6.91 10.37
C PHE A 59 -2.16 7.41 10.07
N THR A 60 -1.32 7.46 11.09
CA THR A 60 0.06 7.95 10.96
C THR A 60 1.08 6.84 10.84
N GLN A 61 0.70 5.58 11.09
CA GLN A 61 1.57 4.40 11.07
C GLN A 61 0.93 3.27 10.24
N ALA A 62 0.57 3.58 8.98
CA ALA A 62 0.06 2.59 8.05
C ALA A 62 1.18 2.12 7.09
N TYR A 63 1.23 0.81 6.83
CA TYR A 63 2.28 0.16 6.06
C TYR A 63 1.70 -0.83 5.06
N CYS A 64 2.31 -0.94 3.87
CA CYS A 64 2.07 -2.07 2.97
C CYS A 64 2.86 -3.30 3.44
N SER A 65 2.38 -4.51 3.16
CA SER A 65 3.10 -5.75 3.50
C SER A 65 4.35 -5.93 2.65
N SER A 66 4.28 -5.50 1.39
CA SER A 66 5.40 -5.57 0.44
C SER A 66 5.41 -4.31 -0.42
N PRO A 67 6.57 -3.64 -0.60
CA PRO A 67 6.67 -2.40 -1.38
C PRO A 67 6.73 -2.67 -2.89
N SER A 68 5.71 -3.34 -3.41
CA SER A 68 5.59 -3.74 -4.81
C SER A 68 4.12 -3.96 -5.16
N CYS A 69 3.68 -3.49 -6.33
CA CYS A 69 2.26 -3.39 -6.68
C CYS A 69 1.48 -4.71 -6.56
N THR A 70 1.86 -5.76 -7.30
CA THR A 70 1.13 -7.05 -7.31
C THR A 70 1.06 -7.70 -5.93
N PRO A 71 2.16 -7.90 -5.17
CA PRO A 71 2.09 -8.53 -3.86
C PRO A 71 1.35 -7.68 -2.83
N SER A 72 1.50 -6.36 -2.86
CA SER A 72 0.72 -5.47 -1.98
C SER A 72 -0.78 -5.56 -2.28
N ARG A 73 -1.16 -5.47 -3.57
CA ARG A 73 -2.57 -5.57 -4.00
C ARG A 73 -3.16 -6.95 -3.75
N ALA A 74 -2.37 -8.02 -3.88
CA ALA A 74 -2.77 -9.38 -3.49
C ALA A 74 -3.03 -9.49 -1.98
N SER A 75 -2.19 -8.87 -1.16
CA SER A 75 -2.36 -8.81 0.29
C SER A 75 -3.62 -8.05 0.69
N ILE A 76 -3.92 -6.92 0.04
CA ILE A 76 -5.16 -6.15 0.24
C ILE A 76 -6.38 -7.01 -0.12
N LEU A 77 -6.34 -7.77 -1.22
CA LEU A 77 -7.47 -8.60 -1.68
C LEU A 77 -7.77 -9.77 -0.75
N THR A 78 -6.75 -10.31 -0.06
CA THR A 78 -6.86 -11.59 0.64
C THR A 78 -6.76 -11.47 2.17
N GLY A 79 -6.27 -10.34 2.69
CA GLY A 79 -5.95 -10.18 4.11
C GLY A 79 -4.77 -11.04 4.58
N LYS A 80 -3.89 -11.46 3.65
CA LYS A 80 -2.78 -12.37 3.93
C LYS A 80 -1.43 -11.76 3.57
N TYR A 81 -0.38 -12.20 4.26
CA TYR A 81 0.98 -11.85 3.87
C TYR A 81 1.35 -12.46 2.51
N PRO A 82 2.12 -11.75 1.66
CA PRO A 82 2.46 -12.19 0.30
C PRO A 82 3.10 -13.58 0.22
N HIS A 83 4.02 -13.94 1.12
CA HIS A 83 4.69 -15.26 1.11
C HIS A 83 3.72 -16.44 1.24
N THR A 84 2.49 -16.21 1.73
CA THR A 84 1.46 -17.25 1.83
C THR A 84 0.55 -17.34 0.60
N LEU A 85 0.79 -16.49 -0.41
CA LEU A 85 -0.02 -16.38 -1.64
C LEU A 85 0.61 -17.10 -2.84
N GLY A 86 1.63 -17.95 -2.60
CA GLY A 86 2.35 -18.63 -3.67
C GLY A 86 2.99 -17.63 -4.63
N GLU A 87 2.76 -17.78 -5.92
CA GLU A 87 3.36 -16.90 -6.95
C GLU A 87 2.93 -15.43 -6.84
N GLY A 88 1.82 -15.13 -6.14
CA GLY A 88 1.36 -13.77 -5.85
C GLY A 88 2.32 -12.93 -5.00
N VAL A 89 3.40 -13.52 -4.48
CA VAL A 89 4.47 -12.84 -3.74
C VAL A 89 5.36 -11.98 -4.63
N ASN A 90 5.41 -12.25 -5.93
CA ASN A 90 6.26 -11.56 -6.91
C ASN A 90 5.47 -10.54 -7.76
N LEU A 91 6.13 -9.48 -8.24
CA LEU A 91 5.48 -8.43 -9.03
C LEU A 91 4.77 -8.99 -10.28
N THR A 92 5.42 -9.90 -10.98
CA THR A 92 4.90 -10.55 -12.19
C THR A 92 4.44 -11.99 -11.92
N GLY A 93 3.93 -12.23 -10.72
CA GLY A 93 3.41 -13.53 -10.30
C GLY A 93 1.93 -13.73 -10.64
N ARG A 94 1.32 -14.77 -10.07
CA ARG A 94 -0.10 -15.12 -10.24
C ARG A 94 -0.80 -15.17 -8.89
N LEU A 95 -1.95 -14.56 -8.78
CA LEU A 95 -2.86 -14.80 -7.66
C LEU A 95 -3.80 -15.96 -8.06
N MET A 96 -3.80 -17.04 -7.28
CA MET A 96 -4.62 -18.21 -7.60
C MET A 96 -6.09 -17.99 -7.22
N SER A 97 -7.01 -18.34 -8.11
CA SER A 97 -8.45 -18.09 -7.95
C SER A 97 -9.13 -18.91 -6.84
N ASN A 98 -8.48 -19.97 -6.34
CA ASN A 98 -8.96 -20.73 -5.17
C ASN A 98 -8.66 -20.03 -3.82
N ILE A 99 -7.84 -18.95 -3.81
CA ILE A 99 -7.61 -18.17 -2.62
C ILE A 99 -8.80 -17.20 -2.42
N PRO A 100 -9.46 -17.21 -1.24
CA PRO A 100 -10.55 -16.30 -0.97
C PRO A 100 -10.11 -14.84 -1.03
N THR A 101 -10.90 -13.99 -1.71
CA THR A 101 -10.72 -12.53 -1.75
C THR A 101 -11.93 -11.84 -1.17
N TYR A 102 -11.77 -10.63 -0.61
CA TYR A 102 -12.93 -9.88 -0.14
C TYR A 102 -13.94 -9.61 -1.27
N VAL A 103 -13.50 -9.47 -2.51
CA VAL A 103 -14.37 -9.26 -3.68
C VAL A 103 -15.39 -10.39 -3.82
N LYS A 104 -14.94 -11.66 -3.78
CA LYS A 104 -15.83 -12.82 -3.85
C LYS A 104 -16.81 -12.87 -2.67
N LEU A 105 -16.33 -12.53 -1.46
CA LEU A 105 -17.14 -12.57 -0.25
C LEU A 105 -18.19 -11.45 -0.24
N LEU A 106 -17.82 -10.24 -0.71
CA LEU A 106 -18.76 -9.13 -0.85
C LEU A 106 -19.84 -9.39 -1.92
N LEU A 107 -19.47 -9.99 -3.05
CA LEU A 107 -20.44 -10.42 -4.07
C LEU A 107 -21.44 -11.43 -3.49
N ALA A 108 -20.95 -12.42 -2.70
CA ALA A 108 -21.80 -13.41 -2.03
C ALA A 108 -22.73 -12.77 -0.97
N GLU A 109 -22.31 -11.65 -0.37
CA GLU A 109 -23.08 -10.88 0.63
C GLU A 109 -24.04 -9.87 -0.02
N GLY A 110 -24.16 -9.87 -1.36
CA GLY A 110 -25.11 -9.05 -2.10
C GLY A 110 -24.59 -7.67 -2.54
N TYR A 111 -23.33 -7.36 -2.35
CA TYR A 111 -22.72 -6.14 -2.88
C TYR A 111 -22.60 -6.19 -4.40
N ASP A 112 -22.70 -5.02 -5.05
CA ASP A 112 -22.17 -4.84 -6.40
C ASP A 112 -20.70 -4.43 -6.31
N VAL A 113 -19.81 -5.12 -7.03
CA VAL A 113 -18.37 -4.90 -6.92
C VAL A 113 -17.79 -4.56 -8.28
N ALA A 114 -17.11 -3.41 -8.37
CA ALA A 114 -16.42 -2.97 -9.56
C ALA A 114 -15.12 -2.25 -9.24
N PHE A 115 -14.28 -2.06 -10.25
CA PHE A 115 -13.09 -1.22 -10.16
C PHE A 115 -12.91 -0.38 -11.41
N ASP A 116 -12.15 0.70 -11.29
CA ASP A 116 -11.71 1.54 -12.42
C ASP A 116 -10.19 1.69 -12.42
N ARG A 117 -9.61 1.83 -13.62
CA ARG A 117 -8.17 1.99 -13.91
C ARG A 117 -7.36 0.76 -13.45
N LYS A 118 -6.47 0.89 -12.43
CA LYS A 118 -5.57 -0.17 -11.98
C LYS A 118 -6.20 -1.02 -10.86
N GLY A 119 -6.60 -2.24 -11.19
CA GLY A 119 -7.01 -3.25 -10.22
C GLY A 119 -5.82 -4.02 -9.65
N TRP A 120 -5.88 -5.36 -9.65
CA TRP A 120 -4.75 -6.22 -9.33
C TRP A 120 -3.86 -6.39 -10.56
N GLY A 121 -2.55 -6.27 -10.37
CA GLY A 121 -1.54 -6.41 -11.42
C GLY A 121 -0.24 -5.67 -11.07
N PRO A 122 0.78 -5.80 -11.94
CA PRO A 122 0.81 -6.23 -13.36
C PRO A 122 0.87 -7.75 -13.62
N GLY A 123 0.78 -8.63 -12.64
CA GLY A 123 0.75 -10.08 -12.87
C GLY A 123 -0.42 -10.54 -13.76
N ASP A 124 -0.33 -11.75 -14.33
CA ASP A 124 -1.36 -12.32 -15.19
C ASP A 124 -2.40 -13.09 -14.37
N PHE A 125 -3.55 -12.48 -14.13
CA PHE A 125 -4.64 -13.09 -13.37
C PHE A 125 -5.31 -14.27 -14.10
N THR A 126 -5.26 -14.32 -15.44
CA THR A 126 -5.88 -15.41 -16.20
C THR A 126 -5.16 -16.73 -15.95
N LYS A 127 -3.82 -16.68 -15.82
CA LYS A 127 -3.02 -17.85 -15.44
C LYS A 127 -3.23 -18.29 -13.98
N GLY A 128 -3.81 -17.42 -13.15
CA GLY A 128 -4.29 -17.75 -11.81
C GLY A 128 -5.68 -18.38 -11.77
N GLY A 129 -6.34 -18.52 -12.93
CA GLY A 129 -7.69 -19.09 -13.06
C GLY A 129 -8.82 -18.07 -12.86
N TYR A 130 -8.55 -16.78 -12.98
CA TYR A 130 -9.57 -15.74 -12.99
C TYR A 130 -10.02 -15.44 -14.43
N ALA A 131 -11.34 -15.35 -14.65
CA ALA A 131 -11.90 -14.87 -15.92
C ALA A 131 -11.81 -13.33 -16.04
N GLU A 132 -11.93 -12.63 -14.90
CA GLU A 132 -11.84 -11.17 -14.78
C GLU A 132 -10.80 -10.79 -13.74
N ASN A 133 -10.43 -9.50 -13.69
CA ASN A 133 -9.47 -9.02 -12.68
C ASN A 133 -9.97 -9.34 -11.26
N PRO A 134 -9.11 -9.84 -10.35
CA PRO A 134 -9.48 -10.13 -8.96
C PRO A 134 -10.10 -8.96 -8.19
N ALA A 135 -9.90 -7.71 -8.65
CA ALA A 135 -10.51 -6.50 -8.07
C ALA A 135 -12.01 -6.35 -8.42
N GLY A 136 -12.55 -7.18 -9.33
CA GLY A 136 -13.93 -7.16 -9.75
C GLY A 136 -14.15 -6.82 -11.22
N ARG A 137 -15.35 -6.39 -11.59
CA ARG A 137 -15.73 -5.95 -12.93
C ARG A 137 -15.12 -4.57 -13.22
N GLN A 138 -14.45 -4.42 -14.36
CA GLN A 138 -13.90 -3.11 -14.74
C GLN A 138 -14.98 -2.19 -15.29
N GLN A 139 -15.13 -1.01 -14.68
CA GLN A 139 -16.14 -0.02 -15.09
C GLN A 139 -15.80 1.35 -14.58
N VAL A 140 -16.05 2.41 -15.39
CA VAL A 140 -15.92 3.81 -14.97
C VAL A 140 -16.95 4.15 -13.90
N PHE A 141 -16.56 4.90 -12.87
CA PHE A 141 -17.37 5.13 -11.67
C PHE A 141 -18.72 5.81 -11.96
N ASP A 142 -18.77 6.83 -12.81
CA ASP A 142 -20.03 7.52 -13.18
C ASP A 142 -21.04 6.55 -13.81
N LYS A 143 -20.56 5.67 -14.72
CA LYS A 143 -21.42 4.64 -15.35
C LYS A 143 -21.86 3.62 -14.31
N PHE A 144 -20.95 3.17 -13.42
CA PHE A 144 -21.26 2.25 -12.34
C PHE A 144 -22.36 2.79 -11.44
N LEU A 145 -22.28 4.05 -10.98
CA LEU A 145 -23.27 4.66 -10.11
C LEU A 145 -24.68 4.76 -10.74
N LYS A 146 -24.74 4.87 -12.06
CA LYS A 146 -26.02 4.92 -12.80
C LYS A 146 -26.67 3.53 -12.99
N GLU A 147 -25.86 2.48 -12.97
CA GLU A 147 -26.32 1.11 -13.21
C GLU A 147 -26.62 0.33 -11.93
N VAL A 148 -25.94 0.66 -10.81
CA VAL A 148 -26.18 -0.03 -9.54
C VAL A 148 -27.50 0.45 -8.92
N PRO A 149 -28.45 -0.44 -8.55
CA PRO A 149 -29.72 -0.08 -7.93
C PRO A 149 -29.50 0.68 -6.60
N ASP A 150 -30.41 1.61 -6.27
CA ASP A 150 -30.27 2.49 -5.10
C ASP A 150 -30.27 1.73 -3.76
N GLU A 151 -31.02 0.65 -3.69
CA GLU A 151 -31.15 -0.23 -2.52
C GLU A 151 -29.96 -1.20 -2.38
N LYS A 152 -29.14 -1.38 -3.43
CA LYS A 152 -28.04 -2.34 -3.43
C LYS A 152 -26.75 -1.68 -2.92
N PRO A 153 -26.09 -2.21 -1.88
CA PRO A 153 -24.79 -1.70 -1.45
C PRO A 153 -23.72 -2.01 -2.49
N PHE A 154 -22.73 -1.15 -2.60
CA PHE A 154 -21.61 -1.34 -3.52
C PHE A 154 -20.26 -1.27 -2.85
N PHE A 155 -19.29 -1.95 -3.45
CA PHE A 155 -17.86 -1.76 -3.24
C PHE A 155 -17.22 -1.32 -4.57
N PHE A 156 -16.59 -0.17 -4.57
CA PHE A 156 -15.91 0.33 -5.75
C PHE A 156 -14.44 0.61 -5.44
N TRP A 157 -13.54 -0.03 -6.20
CA TRP A 157 -12.10 0.21 -6.11
C TRP A 157 -11.66 1.16 -7.21
N PHE A 158 -11.36 2.42 -6.88
CA PHE A 158 -10.67 3.33 -7.77
C PHE A 158 -9.17 3.16 -7.58
N GLY A 159 -8.51 2.44 -8.49
CA GLY A 159 -7.07 2.27 -8.50
C GLY A 159 -6.42 3.30 -9.41
N SER A 160 -5.92 4.38 -8.86
CA SER A 160 -5.20 5.39 -9.64
C SER A 160 -3.94 4.80 -10.27
N ASN A 161 -3.50 5.39 -11.39
CA ASN A 161 -2.15 5.20 -11.91
C ASN A 161 -1.17 6.25 -11.34
N ASP A 162 -1.68 7.23 -10.62
CA ASP A 162 -0.90 8.30 -10.00
C ASP A 162 -0.55 7.94 -8.55
N PRO A 163 0.63 8.35 -8.09
CA PRO A 163 1.75 9.01 -8.78
C PRO A 163 2.84 8.04 -9.30
N HIS A 164 2.47 6.91 -9.93
CA HIS A 164 3.44 5.99 -10.57
C HIS A 164 4.17 6.66 -11.74
N ARG A 165 5.44 6.28 -11.96
CA ARG A 165 6.19 6.73 -13.13
C ARG A 165 5.59 6.15 -14.43
N MET A 166 5.73 6.83 -15.60
CA MET A 166 6.65 7.94 -15.93
C MET A 166 5.98 9.29 -15.72
N PHE A 167 6.71 10.24 -15.15
CA PHE A 167 6.21 11.61 -15.01
C PHE A 167 6.45 12.41 -16.29
N PRO A 168 5.48 13.25 -16.75
CA PRO A 168 5.73 14.21 -17.80
C PRO A 168 6.77 15.24 -17.32
N PHE A 169 7.82 15.43 -18.09
CA PHE A 169 8.96 16.30 -17.75
C PHE A 169 8.55 17.74 -17.44
N ALA A 170 9.11 18.30 -16.37
CA ALA A 170 8.92 19.66 -15.89
C ALA A 170 7.46 20.08 -15.57
N ARG A 171 6.52 19.15 -15.46
CA ARG A 171 5.11 19.44 -15.18
C ARG A 171 4.91 20.02 -13.78
N GLY A 172 5.68 19.57 -12.80
CA GLY A 172 5.64 20.15 -11.46
C GLY A 172 5.91 21.66 -11.49
N ARG A 173 7.04 22.04 -12.08
CA ARG A 173 7.42 23.46 -12.23
C ARG A 173 6.38 24.26 -13.04
N MET A 174 5.91 23.71 -14.14
CA MET A 174 4.90 24.36 -15.00
C MET A 174 3.56 24.54 -14.28
N SER A 175 3.24 23.71 -13.30
CA SER A 175 2.03 23.81 -12.47
C SER A 175 2.16 24.77 -11.28
N GLY A 176 3.33 25.40 -11.10
CA GLY A 176 3.60 26.35 -10.03
C GLY A 176 4.23 25.74 -8.77
N ILE A 177 4.62 24.45 -8.80
CA ILE A 177 5.43 23.86 -7.73
C ILE A 177 6.85 24.41 -7.85
N ASP A 178 7.34 25.03 -6.78
CA ASP A 178 8.67 25.61 -6.72
C ASP A 178 9.68 24.53 -6.24
N PRO A 179 10.57 24.03 -7.14
CA PRO A 179 11.54 23.00 -6.77
C PRO A 179 12.49 23.44 -5.64
N ASP A 180 12.78 24.73 -5.53
CA ASP A 180 13.72 25.26 -4.53
C ASP A 180 13.14 25.21 -3.10
N LYS A 181 11.82 25.09 -2.97
CA LYS A 181 11.13 24.91 -1.68
C LYS A 181 10.97 23.45 -1.27
N ILE A 182 11.31 22.49 -2.15
CA ILE A 182 11.17 21.08 -1.85
C ILE A 182 12.26 20.64 -0.88
N LYS A 183 11.84 20.03 0.23
CA LYS A 183 12.76 19.32 1.12
C LYS A 183 13.07 17.96 0.52
N VAL A 184 14.25 17.82 -0.07
CA VAL A 184 14.73 16.55 -0.61
C VAL A 184 14.97 15.56 0.54
N PRO A 185 14.47 14.29 0.46
CA PRO A 185 14.80 13.26 1.44
C PRO A 185 16.31 13.03 1.52
N ALA A 186 16.83 12.81 2.74
CA ALA A 186 18.27 12.71 2.98
C ALA A 186 18.96 11.50 2.30
N PHE A 187 18.20 10.55 1.77
CA PHE A 187 18.73 9.43 0.96
C PHE A 187 18.87 9.76 -0.54
N LEU A 188 18.55 10.98 -0.96
CA LEU A 188 18.69 11.47 -2.33
C LEU A 188 19.61 12.69 -2.36
N PRO A 189 20.42 12.89 -3.43
CA PRO A 189 21.25 14.08 -3.55
C PRO A 189 20.39 15.33 -3.77
N ASP A 190 20.72 16.40 -3.05
CA ASP A 190 20.00 17.67 -3.16
C ASP A 190 20.55 18.50 -4.33
N VAL A 191 20.10 18.18 -5.54
CA VAL A 191 20.50 18.83 -6.79
C VAL A 191 19.26 19.20 -7.61
N ALA A 192 19.44 20.06 -8.61
CA ALA A 192 18.34 20.60 -9.42
C ALA A 192 17.52 19.50 -10.14
N GLU A 193 18.20 18.48 -10.65
CA GLU A 193 17.58 17.35 -11.34
C GLU A 193 16.64 16.55 -10.41
N VAL A 194 17.10 16.29 -9.18
CA VAL A 194 16.32 15.56 -8.17
C VAL A 194 15.14 16.38 -7.67
N ARG A 195 15.35 17.68 -7.42
CA ARG A 195 14.29 18.61 -7.04
C ARG A 195 13.20 18.72 -8.11
N SER A 196 13.61 18.77 -9.39
CA SER A 196 12.67 18.79 -10.53
C SER A 196 11.88 17.49 -10.63
N ASP A 197 12.52 16.33 -10.47
CA ASP A 197 11.88 15.01 -10.50
C ASP A 197 10.86 14.85 -9.35
N ILE A 198 11.20 15.33 -8.15
CA ILE A 198 10.26 15.36 -7.01
C ILE A 198 9.10 16.34 -7.25
N ALA A 199 9.35 17.49 -7.91
CA ALA A 199 8.28 18.41 -8.28
C ALA A 199 7.29 17.78 -9.26
N ASP A 200 7.78 16.99 -10.23
CA ASP A 200 6.94 16.25 -11.17
C ASP A 200 6.13 15.16 -10.44
N TYR A 201 6.73 14.44 -9.49
CA TYR A 201 6.03 13.50 -8.61
C TYR A 201 4.91 14.19 -7.80
N PHE A 202 5.13 15.39 -7.27
CA PHE A 202 4.11 16.16 -6.54
C PHE A 202 2.98 16.65 -7.46
N PHE A 203 3.29 16.92 -8.72
CA PHE A 203 2.25 17.22 -9.71
C PHE A 203 1.29 16.03 -9.90
N GLU A 204 1.81 14.80 -9.94
CA GLU A 204 0.98 13.60 -10.05
C GLU A 204 0.13 13.37 -8.79
N ILE A 205 0.65 13.67 -7.60
CA ILE A 205 -0.15 13.66 -6.36
C ILE A 205 -1.30 14.68 -6.42
N ASN A 206 -1.03 15.89 -6.92
CA ASN A 206 -2.08 16.90 -7.11
C ASN A 206 -3.12 16.44 -8.16
N ARG A 207 -2.72 15.66 -9.18
CA ARG A 207 -3.62 15.06 -10.16
C ARG A 207 -4.50 13.99 -9.53
N PHE A 208 -3.93 13.13 -8.70
CA PHE A 208 -4.66 12.15 -7.91
C PHE A 208 -5.73 12.80 -7.02
N ASP A 209 -5.40 13.91 -6.35
CA ASP A 209 -6.38 14.67 -5.55
C ASP A 209 -7.54 15.24 -6.40
N ARG A 210 -7.25 15.69 -7.63
CA ARG A 210 -8.31 16.14 -8.56
C ARG A 210 -9.24 15.02 -8.96
N ASP A 211 -8.70 13.82 -9.27
CA ASP A 211 -9.52 12.64 -9.55
C ASP A 211 -10.44 12.31 -8.37
N ILE A 212 -9.93 12.38 -7.14
CA ILE A 212 -10.74 12.20 -5.91
C ILE A 212 -11.85 13.26 -5.82
N GLY A 213 -11.55 14.50 -6.17
CA GLY A 213 -12.56 15.57 -6.24
C GLY A 213 -13.70 15.24 -7.20
N ASP A 214 -13.39 14.65 -8.34
CA ASP A 214 -14.40 14.25 -9.33
C ASP A 214 -15.21 13.04 -8.87
N LEU A 215 -14.59 12.05 -8.21
CA LEU A 215 -15.30 10.93 -7.56
C LEU A 215 -16.27 11.42 -6.48
N LEU A 216 -15.84 12.35 -5.63
CA LEU A 216 -16.70 12.94 -4.60
C LEU A 216 -17.90 13.66 -5.19
N LYS A 217 -17.72 14.48 -6.26
CA LYS A 217 -18.83 15.15 -6.94
C LYS A 217 -19.84 14.17 -7.51
N GLN A 218 -19.36 13.07 -8.14
CA GLN A 218 -20.24 12.02 -8.69
C GLN A 218 -21.04 11.34 -7.58
N LEU A 219 -20.37 11.03 -6.46
CA LEU A 219 -20.99 10.38 -5.31
C LEU A 219 -22.01 11.31 -4.61
N GLU A 220 -21.74 12.61 -4.52
CA GLU A 220 -22.69 13.62 -4.04
C GLU A 220 -23.91 13.74 -4.95
N ALA A 221 -23.70 13.81 -6.26
CA ALA A 221 -24.77 13.92 -7.24
C ALA A 221 -25.69 12.68 -7.26
N SER A 222 -25.16 11.50 -6.92
CA SER A 222 -25.94 10.26 -6.77
C SER A 222 -26.74 10.17 -5.46
N GLY A 223 -26.56 11.12 -4.52
CA GLY A 223 -27.19 11.10 -3.20
C GLY A 223 -26.64 10.05 -2.22
N ARG A 224 -25.58 9.28 -2.62
CA ARG A 224 -25.08 8.14 -1.84
C ARG A 224 -23.93 8.45 -0.89
N LEU A 225 -23.39 9.69 -0.91
CA LEU A 225 -22.23 10.08 -0.12
C LEU A 225 -22.44 9.81 1.40
N ALA A 226 -23.60 10.12 1.94
CA ALA A 226 -23.90 9.96 3.36
C ALA A 226 -23.90 8.49 3.82
N ASN A 227 -24.14 7.52 2.90
CA ASN A 227 -24.08 6.08 3.20
C ASN A 227 -22.81 5.42 2.64
N THR A 228 -21.72 6.18 2.43
CA THR A 228 -20.47 5.64 1.86
C THR A 228 -19.31 5.82 2.83
N ILE A 229 -18.63 4.70 3.12
CA ILE A 229 -17.30 4.70 3.74
C ILE A 229 -16.27 4.92 2.64
N ILE A 230 -15.40 5.91 2.82
CA ILE A 230 -14.34 6.24 1.86
C ILE A 230 -12.98 5.87 2.49
N VAL A 231 -12.20 5.05 1.80
CA VAL A 231 -10.86 4.66 2.19
C VAL A 231 -9.87 5.18 1.15
N VAL A 232 -8.91 6.01 1.59
CA VAL A 232 -7.82 6.51 0.75
C VAL A 232 -6.51 5.91 1.25
N ALA A 233 -5.78 5.22 0.39
CA ALA A 233 -4.48 4.62 0.70
C ALA A 233 -3.54 4.66 -0.51
N SER A 234 -2.32 4.13 -0.35
CA SER A 234 -1.41 3.78 -1.46
C SER A 234 -1.00 2.32 -1.34
N ASP A 235 -0.70 1.68 -2.48
CA ASP A 235 -0.26 0.28 -2.48
C ASP A 235 1.18 0.11 -1.98
N ASN A 236 2.06 1.07 -2.23
CA ASN A 236 3.43 1.15 -1.70
C ASN A 236 3.96 2.58 -1.78
N GLY A 237 5.22 2.79 -1.37
CA GLY A 237 5.84 4.11 -1.34
C GLY A 237 6.43 4.57 -2.67
N MET A 238 6.98 5.79 -2.68
CA MET A 238 7.42 6.54 -3.85
C MET A 238 8.41 5.78 -4.76
N PRO A 239 8.34 5.99 -6.10
CA PRO A 239 9.15 5.27 -7.08
C PRO A 239 10.54 5.91 -7.27
N PHE A 240 11.31 5.98 -6.19
CA PHE A 240 12.65 6.57 -6.12
C PHE A 240 13.66 5.58 -5.53
N PRO A 241 14.98 5.73 -5.81
CA PRO A 241 16.01 4.94 -5.15
C PRO A 241 15.85 4.95 -3.62
N HIS A 242 16.17 3.85 -2.94
CA HIS A 242 16.02 3.66 -1.50
C HIS A 242 14.55 3.64 -0.97
N ALA A 243 13.56 3.78 -1.82
CA ALA A 243 12.14 3.75 -1.46
C ALA A 243 11.43 2.50 -2.00
N LYS A 244 10.69 2.58 -3.12
CA LYS A 244 9.98 1.43 -3.71
C LYS A 244 10.90 0.20 -3.86
N ALA A 245 10.35 -0.99 -3.69
CA ALA A 245 11.07 -2.25 -3.65
C ALA A 245 12.12 -2.35 -2.52
N ASN A 246 11.99 -1.55 -1.45
CA ASN A 246 12.81 -1.64 -0.24
C ASN A 246 11.96 -1.56 1.02
N LEU A 247 12.43 -2.17 2.13
CA LEU A 247 11.66 -2.25 3.37
C LEU A 247 11.85 -1.05 4.31
N TYR A 248 12.45 0.03 3.81
CA TYR A 248 12.55 1.31 4.53
C TYR A 248 11.21 2.05 4.59
N ASP A 249 11.05 2.96 5.54
CA ASP A 249 9.78 3.68 5.75
C ASP A 249 9.28 4.39 4.48
N TYR A 250 10.16 4.95 3.64
CA TYR A 250 9.75 5.59 2.39
C TYR A 250 9.24 4.62 1.31
N GLY A 251 9.58 3.33 1.41
CA GLY A 251 9.06 2.29 0.53
C GLY A 251 7.77 1.64 1.06
N THR A 252 7.61 1.58 2.38
CA THR A 252 6.58 0.75 3.01
C THR A 252 5.52 1.53 3.79
N ARG A 253 5.85 2.70 4.34
CA ARG A 253 4.91 3.55 5.08
C ARG A 253 4.10 4.40 4.11
N ILE A 254 2.79 4.17 4.11
CA ILE A 254 1.85 4.74 3.15
C ILE A 254 0.78 5.60 3.86
N PRO A 255 0.12 6.54 3.15
CA PRO A 255 -1.02 7.24 3.68
C PRO A 255 -2.21 6.28 3.86
N LEU A 256 -2.97 6.47 4.93
CA LEU A 256 -4.26 5.79 5.13
C LEU A 256 -5.24 6.74 5.82
N ILE A 257 -6.39 6.91 5.18
CA ILE A 257 -7.51 7.71 5.69
C ILE A 257 -8.77 6.85 5.54
N ILE A 258 -9.57 6.74 6.59
CA ILE A 258 -10.88 6.07 6.56
C ILE A 258 -11.92 7.05 7.07
N ALA A 259 -12.88 7.37 6.22
CA ALA A 259 -13.87 8.42 6.49
C ALA A 259 -15.29 7.94 6.25
N ASP A 260 -16.22 8.58 6.98
CA ASP A 260 -17.65 8.35 6.85
C ASP A 260 -18.41 9.69 6.92
N PHE A 261 -19.00 10.07 5.83
CA PHE A 261 -19.83 11.28 5.79
C PHE A 261 -21.14 11.13 6.57
N GLY A 262 -21.56 9.89 6.88
CA GLY A 262 -22.72 9.55 7.70
C GLY A 262 -22.48 9.56 9.21
N SER A 263 -21.23 9.77 9.66
CA SER A 263 -20.85 9.90 11.10
C SER A 263 -20.82 8.60 11.91
N ARG A 264 -20.61 7.44 11.28
CA ARG A 264 -20.33 6.16 11.99
C ARG A 264 -18.91 6.09 12.53
N ILE A 265 -17.99 6.90 11.98
CA ILE A 265 -16.57 6.98 12.36
C ILE A 265 -16.32 8.35 13.01
N PRO A 266 -15.51 8.45 14.09
CA PRO A 266 -15.12 9.72 14.69
C PRO A 266 -14.45 10.64 13.68
N LYS A 267 -14.93 11.89 13.60
CA LYS A 267 -14.45 12.87 12.61
C LYS A 267 -13.18 13.57 13.07
N ASN A 268 -12.34 13.94 12.09
CA ASN A 268 -11.12 14.74 12.29
C ASN A 268 -10.20 14.18 13.37
N THR A 269 -10.02 12.85 13.40
CA THR A 269 -9.19 12.16 14.37
C THR A 269 -7.89 11.68 13.74
N ARG A 270 -6.82 11.59 14.57
CA ARG A 270 -5.54 10.97 14.18
C ARG A 270 -5.32 9.74 15.04
N HIS A 271 -4.81 8.69 14.42
CA HIS A 271 -4.51 7.43 15.10
C HIS A 271 -3.08 7.00 14.80
N ASP A 272 -2.34 6.60 15.83
CA ASP A 272 -0.91 6.30 15.76
C ASP A 272 -0.55 4.82 16.01
N SER A 273 -1.54 3.92 16.13
CA SER A 273 -1.28 2.49 16.09
C SER A 273 -0.84 2.05 14.70
N PHE A 274 -0.01 1.01 14.68
CA PHE A 274 0.38 0.39 13.42
C PHE A 274 -0.80 -0.26 12.73
N VAL A 275 -0.85 -0.09 11.41
CA VAL A 275 -1.80 -0.74 10.50
C VAL A 275 -1.00 -1.34 9.36
N ASN A 276 -1.33 -2.57 8.98
CA ASN A 276 -0.84 -3.17 7.74
C ASN A 276 -2.00 -3.24 6.75
N LEU A 277 -1.76 -3.03 5.45
CA LEU A 277 -2.83 -3.06 4.43
C LEU A 277 -3.62 -4.38 4.37
N ILE A 278 -3.08 -5.48 4.90
CA ILE A 278 -3.85 -6.73 5.07
C ILE A 278 -5.05 -6.56 6.01
N ASP A 279 -5.04 -5.53 6.86
CA ASP A 279 -6.12 -5.24 7.81
C ASP A 279 -7.37 -4.66 7.13
N LEU A 280 -7.23 -4.17 5.89
CA LEU A 280 -8.37 -3.64 5.11
C LEU A 280 -9.37 -4.74 4.75
N THR A 281 -8.92 -5.94 4.39
CA THR A 281 -9.83 -7.06 4.05
C THR A 281 -10.82 -7.38 5.16
N PRO A 282 -10.40 -7.75 6.39
CA PRO A 282 -11.36 -8.02 7.46
C PRO A 282 -12.17 -6.78 7.83
N THR A 283 -11.64 -5.57 7.66
CA THR A 283 -12.38 -4.33 7.89
C THR A 283 -13.52 -4.16 6.87
N PHE A 284 -13.27 -4.39 5.58
CA PHE A 284 -14.31 -4.34 4.55
C PHE A 284 -15.39 -5.41 4.78
N LEU A 285 -14.98 -6.62 5.17
CA LEU A 285 -15.89 -7.71 5.46
C LEU A 285 -16.77 -7.42 6.70
N ASP A 286 -16.21 -6.83 7.75
CA ASP A 286 -16.97 -6.43 8.93
C ASP A 286 -17.96 -5.29 8.62
N LEU A 287 -17.53 -4.29 7.84
CA LEU A 287 -18.42 -3.21 7.37
C LEU A 287 -19.61 -3.74 6.55
N ALA A 288 -19.38 -4.82 5.78
CA ALA A 288 -20.40 -5.47 4.99
C ALA A 288 -21.27 -6.47 5.78
N GLY A 289 -20.91 -6.77 7.03
CA GLY A 289 -21.62 -7.73 7.87
C GLY A 289 -21.36 -9.20 7.54
N VAL A 290 -20.24 -9.50 6.87
CA VAL A 290 -19.82 -10.88 6.55
C VAL A 290 -19.40 -11.62 7.81
N ARG A 291 -20.17 -12.63 8.22
CA ARG A 291 -19.93 -13.38 9.46
C ARG A 291 -18.91 -14.50 9.32
N ASN A 292 -18.95 -15.21 8.20
CA ASN A 292 -18.10 -16.37 7.94
C ASN A 292 -16.86 -15.94 7.13
N GLN A 293 -15.89 -15.31 7.81
CA GLN A 293 -14.66 -14.87 7.18
C GLN A 293 -13.62 -16.01 7.14
N PRO A 294 -12.85 -16.13 6.06
CA PRO A 294 -11.75 -17.10 6.00
C PRO A 294 -10.63 -16.71 6.96
N VAL A 295 -9.78 -17.69 7.30
CA VAL A 295 -8.58 -17.43 8.08
C VAL A 295 -7.63 -16.51 7.30
N MET A 296 -7.26 -15.39 7.90
CA MET A 296 -6.35 -14.38 7.35
C MET A 296 -5.43 -13.83 8.44
N HIS A 297 -4.36 -13.12 8.04
CA HIS A 297 -3.41 -12.49 8.97
C HIS A 297 -3.83 -11.06 9.36
N GLY A 298 -4.66 -10.46 8.52
CA GLY A 298 -5.25 -9.14 8.77
C GLY A 298 -6.13 -9.15 10.02
N LYS A 299 -6.19 -8.01 10.70
CA LYS A 299 -7.07 -7.74 11.84
C LYS A 299 -7.99 -6.58 11.47
N SER A 300 -9.27 -6.69 11.77
CA SER A 300 -10.22 -5.62 11.48
C SER A 300 -9.91 -4.33 12.24
N LEU A 301 -10.02 -3.21 11.57
CA LEU A 301 -9.91 -1.87 12.15
C LEU A 301 -11.20 -1.41 12.85
N MET A 302 -12.28 -2.17 12.77
CA MET A 302 -13.58 -1.78 13.34
C MET A 302 -13.53 -1.41 14.83
N PRO A 303 -12.75 -2.10 15.71
CA PRO A 303 -12.62 -1.68 17.10
C PRO A 303 -12.05 -0.27 17.28
N VAL A 304 -11.11 0.13 16.42
CA VAL A 304 -10.53 1.48 16.42
C VAL A 304 -11.48 2.49 15.76
N LEU A 305 -12.06 2.13 14.62
CA LEU A 305 -12.98 3.00 13.88
C LEU A 305 -14.27 3.33 14.66
N SER A 306 -14.74 2.41 15.48
CA SER A 306 -15.88 2.63 16.38
C SER A 306 -15.53 3.36 17.69
N GLY A 307 -14.23 3.56 17.97
CA GLY A 307 -13.75 4.10 19.24
C GLY A 307 -13.76 3.10 20.41
N ALA A 308 -14.07 1.82 20.16
CA ALA A 308 -14.06 0.77 21.18
C ALA A 308 -12.65 0.39 21.63
N SER A 309 -11.63 0.63 20.81
CA SER A 309 -10.23 0.45 21.16
C SER A 309 -9.40 1.66 20.75
N LYS A 310 -8.36 1.94 21.54
CA LYS A 310 -7.30 2.91 21.20
C LYS A 310 -6.07 2.26 20.58
N GLU A 311 -6.04 0.94 20.53
CA GLU A 311 -4.89 0.17 20.03
C GLU A 311 -5.32 -0.80 18.94
N HIS A 312 -4.44 -1.01 17.96
CA HIS A 312 -4.61 -1.99 16.89
C HIS A 312 -3.43 -2.96 16.84
N ARG A 313 -2.27 -2.50 16.40
CA ARG A 313 -1.02 -3.27 16.38
C ARG A 313 0.09 -2.49 17.05
N GLN A 314 1.05 -3.19 17.67
CA GLN A 314 2.25 -2.60 18.26
C GLN A 314 3.43 -2.59 17.26
N GLU A 315 3.34 -3.42 16.21
CA GLU A 315 4.36 -3.64 15.20
C GLU A 315 3.73 -4.10 13.88
N VAL A 316 4.49 -3.97 12.80
CA VAL A 316 4.15 -4.56 11.50
C VAL A 316 5.34 -5.35 10.94
N PHE A 317 5.01 -6.41 10.19
CA PHE A 317 5.97 -7.22 9.46
C PHE A 317 5.88 -6.89 7.98
N LEU A 318 7.05 -6.82 7.35
CA LEU A 318 7.24 -6.38 5.98
C LEU A 318 8.10 -7.41 5.26
N GLU A 319 7.87 -7.57 3.95
CA GLU A 319 8.59 -8.54 3.16
C GLU A 319 8.80 -8.09 1.72
N ARG A 320 9.82 -8.63 1.09
CA ARG A 320 10.06 -8.48 -0.33
C ARG A 320 10.63 -9.76 -0.87
N GLU A 321 10.21 -10.13 -2.09
CA GLU A 321 10.81 -11.16 -2.94
C GLU A 321 11.28 -10.54 -4.26
N ARG A 322 10.93 -11.11 -5.41
CA ARG A 322 11.28 -10.57 -6.71
C ARG A 322 10.38 -9.39 -7.08
N HIS A 323 10.99 -8.22 -7.32
CA HIS A 323 10.29 -7.10 -7.92
C HIS A 323 10.29 -7.21 -9.45
N CYS A 324 11.46 -7.13 -10.09
CA CYS A 324 11.59 -7.33 -11.54
C CYS A 324 12.52 -8.49 -11.90
N LEU A 325 12.61 -8.84 -13.18
CA LEU A 325 13.62 -9.75 -13.72
C LEU A 325 14.94 -8.98 -13.92
N ALA A 326 15.57 -8.60 -12.83
CA ALA A 326 16.69 -7.67 -12.80
C ALA A 326 18.04 -8.31 -12.46
N ARG A 327 18.12 -9.66 -12.39
CA ARG A 327 19.35 -10.41 -12.03
C ARG A 327 19.63 -11.52 -13.03
N GLU A 328 20.45 -11.22 -14.03
CA GLU A 328 20.74 -12.15 -15.12
C GLU A 328 21.90 -13.09 -14.81
N ALA A 329 22.86 -12.62 -14.00
CA ALA A 329 24.12 -13.34 -13.75
C ALA A 329 23.97 -14.65 -12.95
N MET A 330 22.87 -14.82 -12.22
CA MET A 330 22.65 -16.00 -11.35
C MET A 330 21.50 -16.88 -11.84
N ASN A 331 20.33 -16.31 -11.95
CA ASN A 331 19.08 -16.86 -12.45
C ASN A 331 18.14 -15.70 -12.70
N LYS A 332 17.60 -15.57 -13.91
CA LYS A 332 16.66 -14.47 -14.28
C LYS A 332 15.47 -14.35 -13.32
N GLN A 333 15.12 -15.43 -12.62
CA GLN A 333 14.04 -15.48 -11.65
C GLN A 333 14.46 -15.04 -10.24
N ALA A 334 15.76 -14.87 -9.96
CA ALA A 334 16.25 -14.55 -8.62
C ALA A 334 15.72 -13.21 -8.12
N GLY A 335 15.12 -13.23 -6.92
CA GLY A 335 14.69 -12.04 -6.19
C GLY A 335 15.78 -11.47 -5.29
N TYR A 336 15.43 -10.41 -4.57
CA TYR A 336 16.19 -9.93 -3.42
C TYR A 336 15.31 -10.08 -2.16
N PRO A 337 15.33 -11.28 -1.54
CA PRO A 337 14.45 -11.57 -0.43
C PRO A 337 14.84 -10.81 0.84
N MET A 338 13.88 -10.13 1.41
CA MET A 338 14.02 -9.36 2.65
C MET A 338 12.83 -9.66 3.57
N ARG A 339 13.07 -9.65 4.88
CA ARG A 339 12.03 -9.63 5.93
C ARG A 339 12.35 -8.54 6.93
N ALA A 340 11.33 -7.86 7.45
CA ALA A 340 11.54 -6.82 8.44
C ALA A 340 10.43 -6.80 9.50
N ILE A 341 10.81 -6.30 10.68
CA ILE A 341 9.89 -5.89 11.72
C ILE A 341 10.06 -4.39 11.98
N ARG A 342 8.95 -3.67 11.96
CA ARG A 342 8.88 -2.25 12.25
C ARG A 342 8.07 -2.01 13.52
N THR A 343 8.74 -1.58 14.56
CA THR A 343 8.16 -1.16 15.85
C THR A 343 8.16 0.38 15.95
N ARG A 344 7.62 0.95 17.03
CA ARG A 344 7.62 2.42 17.20
C ARG A 344 9.02 3.01 17.12
N ASP A 345 10.00 2.36 17.71
CA ASP A 345 11.35 2.91 17.90
C ASP A 345 12.37 2.38 16.89
N TYR A 346 12.11 1.22 16.29
CA TYR A 346 13.10 0.50 15.49
C TYR A 346 12.53 -0.06 14.20
N LEU A 347 13.39 -0.10 13.19
CA LEU A 347 13.23 -0.94 11.99
C LEU A 347 14.41 -1.93 11.98
N TYR A 348 14.11 -3.22 12.00
CA TYR A 348 15.08 -4.30 11.85
C TYR A 348 14.79 -5.06 10.57
N ILE A 349 15.82 -5.28 9.74
CA ILE A 349 15.73 -5.94 8.43
C ILE A 349 16.71 -7.11 8.37
N GLN A 350 16.25 -8.24 7.84
CA GLN A 350 17.08 -9.37 7.39
C GLN A 350 17.14 -9.37 5.85
N ASN A 351 18.35 -9.26 5.31
CA ASN A 351 18.66 -9.45 3.89
C ASN A 351 19.09 -10.89 3.69
N MET A 352 18.22 -11.74 3.19
CA MET A 352 18.44 -13.18 3.14
C MET A 352 19.42 -13.63 2.07
N ARG A 353 19.73 -12.75 1.13
CA ARG A 353 20.73 -12.97 0.06
C ARG A 353 21.60 -11.72 -0.10
N PRO A 354 22.44 -11.39 0.92
CA PRO A 354 23.24 -10.15 0.93
C PRO A 354 24.31 -10.07 -0.18
N ASN A 355 24.62 -11.19 -0.80
CA ASN A 355 25.52 -11.28 -1.97
C ASN A 355 24.85 -10.90 -3.30
N ARG A 356 23.54 -10.58 -3.33
CA ARG A 356 22.82 -10.11 -4.50
C ARG A 356 22.72 -8.58 -4.49
N MET A 357 22.72 -7.95 -5.66
CA MET A 357 22.48 -6.51 -5.77
C MET A 357 21.02 -6.18 -5.48
N PRO A 358 20.70 -5.31 -4.50
CA PRO A 358 19.31 -5.03 -4.12
C PRO A 358 18.49 -4.33 -5.20
N GLY A 359 19.14 -3.48 -6.01
CA GLY A 359 18.52 -2.78 -7.15
C GLY A 359 18.46 -3.61 -8.43
N GLY A 360 19.05 -4.81 -8.46
CA GLY A 360 19.29 -5.59 -9.68
C GLY A 360 20.69 -5.37 -10.23
N ASP A 361 21.04 -6.09 -11.31
CA ASP A 361 22.37 -6.03 -11.92
C ASP A 361 22.65 -4.69 -12.60
N ALA A 362 23.91 -4.28 -12.61
CA ALA A 362 24.38 -3.04 -13.24
C ALA A 362 24.31 -3.07 -14.78
N ALA A 363 24.20 -4.26 -15.36
CA ALA A 363 23.99 -4.47 -16.79
C ALA A 363 23.20 -5.76 -16.98
N ILE A 364 22.17 -5.71 -17.82
CA ILE A 364 21.38 -6.87 -18.23
C ILE A 364 21.43 -6.94 -19.74
N ALA A 365 21.95 -8.05 -20.29
CA ALA A 365 22.07 -8.21 -21.71
C ALA A 365 20.73 -8.08 -22.45
N GLY A 366 20.71 -7.26 -23.50
CA GLY A 366 19.52 -7.04 -24.33
C GLY A 366 18.44 -6.12 -23.71
N THR A 367 18.71 -5.50 -22.55
CA THR A 367 17.82 -4.47 -22.00
C THR A 367 18.58 -3.17 -21.73
N PRO A 368 17.97 -1.99 -21.96
CA PRO A 368 18.57 -0.71 -21.56
C PRO A 368 18.48 -0.46 -20.04
N SER A 369 17.83 -1.36 -19.30
CA SER A 369 17.55 -1.16 -17.87
C SER A 369 18.69 -1.71 -17.03
N VAL A 370 19.50 -0.81 -16.49
CA VAL A 370 20.42 -1.10 -15.38
C VAL A 370 19.67 -0.98 -14.06
N TYR A 371 20.00 -1.82 -13.07
CA TYR A 371 19.36 -1.80 -11.75
C TYR A 371 17.82 -1.84 -11.85
N GLY A 372 17.27 -2.86 -12.51
CA GLY A 372 15.87 -2.92 -12.96
C GLY A 372 14.82 -2.93 -11.84
N ASP A 373 15.20 -3.23 -10.59
CA ASP A 373 14.30 -3.15 -9.43
C ASP A 373 14.07 -1.70 -8.92
N VAL A 374 14.77 -0.73 -9.50
CA VAL A 374 14.58 0.70 -9.22
C VAL A 374 14.00 1.35 -10.46
N ASP A 375 12.87 2.03 -10.31
CA ASP A 375 12.18 2.68 -11.42
C ASP A 375 13.08 3.72 -12.14
N GLY A 376 12.95 3.82 -13.46
CA GLY A 376 13.65 4.79 -14.28
C GLY A 376 13.18 6.22 -14.01
N GLY A 377 14.08 7.19 -14.17
CA GLY A 377 13.77 8.60 -14.03
C GLY A 377 15.00 9.47 -13.84
N PRO A 378 14.86 10.81 -13.86
CA PRO A 378 15.98 11.74 -13.73
C PRO A 378 16.86 11.51 -12.50
N THR A 379 16.24 11.26 -11.34
CA THR A 379 16.96 10.99 -10.08
C THR A 379 17.84 9.74 -10.18
N LYS A 380 17.30 8.62 -10.70
CA LYS A 380 18.07 7.39 -10.90
C LYS A 380 19.22 7.61 -11.87
N ALA A 381 18.94 8.24 -13.02
CA ALA A 381 19.93 8.53 -14.04
C ALA A 381 21.08 9.37 -13.46
N PHE A 382 20.77 10.47 -12.76
CA PHE A 382 21.76 11.32 -12.11
C PHE A 382 22.67 10.54 -11.15
N ILE A 383 22.08 9.73 -10.26
CA ILE A 383 22.86 8.97 -9.26
C ILE A 383 23.76 7.92 -9.94
N VAL A 384 23.23 7.19 -10.94
CA VAL A 384 23.97 6.12 -11.63
C VAL A 384 25.08 6.69 -12.49
N ASP A 385 24.85 7.78 -13.23
CA ASP A 385 25.82 8.39 -14.14
C ASP A 385 26.96 9.06 -13.37
N ASN A 386 26.67 9.61 -12.18
CA ASN A 386 27.65 10.29 -11.34
C ASN A 386 28.15 9.43 -10.16
N ARG A 387 27.97 8.11 -10.17
CA ARG A 387 28.28 7.19 -9.05
C ARG A 387 29.73 7.18 -8.58
N LEU A 388 30.67 7.68 -9.39
CA LEU A 388 32.07 7.79 -9.05
C LEU A 388 32.42 9.14 -8.41
N ASP A 389 31.54 10.15 -8.48
CA ASP A 389 31.69 11.42 -7.81
C ASP A 389 31.60 11.20 -6.29
N PRO A 390 32.61 11.65 -5.50
CA PRO A 390 32.59 11.51 -4.04
C PRO A 390 31.35 12.10 -3.37
N MET A 391 30.74 13.12 -3.93
CA MET A 391 29.51 13.75 -3.41
C MET A 391 28.25 12.94 -3.72
N VAL A 392 28.25 12.14 -4.77
CA VAL A 392 27.09 11.33 -5.21
C VAL A 392 27.21 9.88 -4.76
N LYS A 393 28.44 9.36 -4.62
CA LYS A 393 28.72 7.98 -4.22
C LYS A 393 27.93 7.51 -2.99
N PRO A 394 27.77 8.27 -1.89
CA PRO A 394 26.97 7.82 -0.74
C PRO A 394 25.50 7.52 -1.10
N PHE A 395 24.90 8.29 -1.99
CA PHE A 395 23.52 8.08 -2.45
C PHE A 395 23.42 6.85 -3.39
N PHE A 396 24.47 6.62 -4.19
CA PHE A 396 24.57 5.41 -4.99
C PHE A 396 24.62 4.16 -4.09
N GLU A 397 25.45 4.16 -3.06
CA GLU A 397 25.56 3.04 -2.10
C GLU A 397 24.23 2.81 -1.36
N LEU A 398 23.52 3.84 -0.95
CA LEU A 398 22.19 3.72 -0.33
C LEU A 398 21.14 3.12 -1.27
N GLY A 399 21.13 3.52 -2.52
CA GLY A 399 20.11 3.09 -3.48
C GLY A 399 20.39 1.75 -4.17
N PHE A 400 21.68 1.43 -4.39
CA PHE A 400 22.09 0.35 -5.29
C PHE A 400 23.19 -0.55 -4.72
N GLY A 401 23.94 -0.12 -3.71
CA GLY A 401 25.05 -0.86 -3.12
C GLY A 401 24.63 -2.16 -2.43
N LEU A 402 25.57 -3.11 -2.29
CA LEU A 402 25.36 -4.34 -1.50
C LEU A 402 25.02 -3.99 -0.04
N ARG A 403 24.18 -4.80 0.55
CA ARG A 403 23.72 -4.62 1.94
C ARG A 403 24.25 -5.72 2.84
N PRO A 404 24.48 -5.42 4.15
CA PRO A 404 24.80 -6.45 5.11
C PRO A 404 23.62 -7.42 5.28
N ALA A 405 23.87 -8.59 5.89
CA ALA A 405 22.82 -9.57 6.16
C ALA A 405 21.72 -9.03 7.08
N GLU A 406 22.06 -8.08 7.94
CA GLU A 406 21.13 -7.49 8.90
C GLU A 406 21.30 -5.95 8.93
N GLU A 407 20.20 -5.26 9.13
CA GLU A 407 20.17 -3.82 9.30
C GLU A 407 19.30 -3.45 10.53
N LEU A 408 19.68 -2.41 11.27
CA LEU A 408 18.93 -1.88 12.40
C LEU A 408 18.96 -0.35 12.38
N TYR A 409 17.76 0.25 12.42
CA TYR A 409 17.60 1.71 12.41
C TYR A 409 16.82 2.16 13.63
N VAL A 410 17.29 3.27 14.25
CA VAL A 410 16.62 3.95 15.36
C VAL A 410 15.79 5.08 14.77
N ILE A 411 14.47 4.90 14.71
CA ILE A 411 13.56 5.75 13.92
C ILE A 411 13.53 7.21 14.37
N LYS A 412 13.61 7.45 15.68
CA LYS A 412 13.61 8.81 16.22
C LYS A 412 14.77 9.65 15.69
N ASP A 413 15.93 9.03 15.54
CA ASP A 413 17.17 9.70 15.16
C ASP A 413 17.44 9.62 13.65
N ASP A 414 16.85 8.62 12.99
CA ASP A 414 17.03 8.34 11.55
C ASP A 414 15.71 8.02 10.85
N PRO A 415 14.85 9.01 10.62
CA PRO A 415 13.56 8.82 9.95
C PRO A 415 13.69 8.45 8.46
N TYR A 416 14.89 8.50 7.90
CA TYR A 416 15.19 8.14 6.51
C TYR A 416 15.82 6.77 6.33
N ASN A 417 16.15 6.07 7.44
CA ASN A 417 16.78 4.75 7.45
C ASN A 417 18.08 4.70 6.63
N ILE A 418 19.01 5.64 6.91
CA ILE A 418 20.30 5.77 6.21
C ILE A 418 21.50 5.43 7.10
N HIS A 419 21.32 5.32 8.41
CA HIS A 419 22.39 5.06 9.38
C HIS A 419 22.20 3.70 10.06
N ASN A 420 22.68 2.62 9.41
CA ASN A 420 22.59 1.27 9.96
C ASN A 420 23.37 1.14 11.27
N LYS A 421 22.69 0.81 12.37
CA LYS A 421 23.20 0.64 13.73
C LYS A 421 23.38 -0.83 14.14
N ILE A 422 23.39 -1.77 13.20
CA ILE A 422 23.45 -3.21 13.50
C ILE A 422 24.67 -3.62 14.31
N GLY A 423 25.79 -2.92 14.14
CA GLY A 423 27.05 -3.14 14.85
C GLY A 423 27.17 -2.41 16.19
N ASP A 424 26.17 -1.61 16.62
CA ASP A 424 26.24 -0.87 17.86
C ASP A 424 26.06 -1.80 19.08
N PRO A 425 27.07 -1.93 19.97
CA PRO A 425 26.98 -2.80 21.15
C PRO A 425 25.86 -2.42 22.12
N ALA A 426 25.48 -1.13 22.18
CA ALA A 426 24.41 -0.64 23.03
C ALA A 426 23.03 -1.17 22.58
N LEU A 427 22.90 -1.56 21.31
CA LEU A 427 21.67 -2.08 20.72
C LEU A 427 21.66 -3.61 20.55
N ALA A 428 22.67 -4.34 21.09
CA ALA A 428 22.80 -5.79 20.95
C ALA A 428 21.55 -6.55 21.46
N GLN A 429 21.01 -6.16 22.61
CA GLN A 429 19.80 -6.76 23.17
C GLN A 429 18.56 -6.47 22.32
N VAL A 430 18.39 -5.24 21.86
CA VAL A 430 17.29 -4.82 20.97
C VAL A 430 17.34 -5.62 19.67
N ARG A 431 18.53 -5.74 19.07
CA ARG A 431 18.75 -6.52 17.85
C ARG A 431 18.27 -7.97 18.03
N GLU A 432 18.68 -8.61 19.13
CA GLU A 432 18.32 -10.01 19.38
C GLU A 432 16.83 -10.20 19.63
N GLN A 433 16.18 -9.29 20.35
CA GLN A 433 14.73 -9.29 20.56
C GLN A 433 13.97 -9.16 19.23
N LEU A 434 14.35 -8.21 18.38
CA LEU A 434 13.69 -7.98 17.09
C LEU A 434 13.93 -9.15 16.12
N ARG A 435 15.16 -9.72 16.10
CA ARG A 435 15.48 -10.93 15.33
C ARG A 435 14.57 -12.08 15.74
N SER A 436 14.55 -12.41 17.03
CA SER A 436 13.74 -13.52 17.55
C SER A 436 12.26 -13.32 17.26
N ARG A 437 11.74 -12.09 17.38
CA ARG A 437 10.35 -11.80 17.10
C ARG A 437 10.02 -11.91 15.60
N LEU A 438 10.93 -11.47 14.71
CA LEU A 438 10.79 -11.65 13.26
C LEU A 438 10.80 -13.13 12.86
N GLU A 439 11.74 -13.91 13.39
CA GLU A 439 11.83 -15.34 13.14
C GLU A 439 10.60 -16.10 13.66
N GLN A 440 10.06 -15.68 14.81
CA GLN A 440 8.83 -16.25 15.34
C GLN A 440 7.65 -15.97 14.39
N TRP A 441 7.50 -14.74 13.88
CA TRP A 441 6.46 -14.39 12.90
C TRP A 441 6.60 -15.23 11.62
N MET A 442 7.82 -15.40 11.11
CA MET A 442 8.06 -16.23 9.93
C MET A 442 7.61 -17.68 10.16
N LYS A 443 7.85 -18.24 11.35
CA LYS A 443 7.38 -19.59 11.72
C LYS A 443 5.86 -19.63 11.85
N GLU A 444 5.24 -18.67 12.55
CA GLU A 444 3.80 -18.59 12.79
C GLU A 444 3.02 -18.47 11.48
N THR A 445 3.60 -17.83 10.46
CA THR A 445 2.97 -17.62 9.15
C THR A 445 3.41 -18.65 8.09
N ASN A 446 4.20 -19.66 8.47
CA ASN A 446 4.75 -20.67 7.57
C ASN A 446 5.53 -20.05 6.39
N ASP A 447 6.37 -19.04 6.67
CA ASP A 447 7.20 -18.43 5.65
C ASP A 447 8.18 -19.46 5.07
N PRO A 448 8.19 -19.71 3.75
CA PRO A 448 9.10 -20.66 3.11
C PRO A 448 10.58 -20.37 3.34
N ARG A 449 10.93 -19.14 3.70
CA ARG A 449 12.32 -18.75 4.03
C ARG A 449 12.67 -18.95 5.50
N SER A 450 11.74 -19.39 6.34
CA SER A 450 12.00 -19.70 7.75
C SER A 450 13.01 -20.84 7.89
N GLY A 451 13.95 -20.70 8.83
CA GLY A 451 14.95 -21.73 9.11
C GLY A 451 15.99 -21.93 7.99
N GLY A 452 16.25 -20.89 7.19
CA GLY A 452 17.20 -20.99 6.07
C GLY A 452 16.62 -21.68 4.83
N GLY A 453 15.30 -21.79 4.75
CA GLY A 453 14.57 -22.31 3.58
C GLY A 453 15.10 -21.69 2.27
N GLY A 454 15.36 -22.54 1.28
CA GLY A 454 16.07 -22.21 0.05
C GLY A 454 15.42 -21.13 -0.83
N ASP A 455 15.79 -21.09 -2.10
CA ASP A 455 15.30 -20.09 -3.04
C ASP A 455 14.00 -20.52 -3.75
N VAL A 456 13.14 -21.29 -3.06
CA VAL A 456 11.88 -21.84 -3.62
C VAL A 456 10.97 -20.74 -4.23
N LEU A 457 10.98 -19.54 -3.64
CA LEU A 457 10.19 -18.40 -4.18
C LEU A 457 10.83 -17.79 -5.45
N ASP A 458 12.12 -18.04 -5.69
CA ASP A 458 12.81 -17.64 -6.91
C ASP A 458 12.45 -18.55 -8.11
N GLU A 459 11.95 -19.77 -7.84
CA GLU A 459 11.55 -20.72 -8.87
C GLU A 459 10.20 -20.38 -9.51
N TYR A 460 9.42 -19.49 -8.88
CA TYR A 460 8.12 -19.08 -9.43
C TYR A 460 8.27 -18.35 -10.75
N PRO A 461 7.53 -18.75 -11.80
CA PRO A 461 7.64 -18.15 -13.12
C PRO A 461 7.21 -16.67 -13.09
N SER A 462 7.83 -15.87 -13.96
CA SER A 462 7.33 -14.54 -14.27
C SER A 462 6.20 -14.65 -15.30
N THR A 463 5.08 -14.03 -15.00
CA THR A 463 3.90 -14.02 -15.87
C THR A 463 3.40 -12.59 -16.01
N THR A 464 3.77 -11.94 -17.12
CA THR A 464 3.19 -10.64 -17.47
C THR A 464 2.04 -10.86 -18.45
N ARG A 465 0.94 -10.13 -18.28
CA ARG A 465 -0.07 -9.98 -19.32
C ARG A 465 0.45 -8.95 -20.33
N ALA A 466 0.38 -9.24 -21.61
CA ALA A 466 0.53 -8.21 -22.63
C ALA A 466 -0.60 -7.19 -22.45
N TRP A 467 -0.26 -5.91 -22.31
CA TRP A 467 -1.20 -4.81 -22.18
C TRP A 467 -1.73 -4.41 -23.56
#